data_f6cf3259b804e618707518c30cb61c09
#
_entry.id   f6cf3259b804e618707518c30cb61c09
#
_cell.length_a   1.000
_cell.length_b   1.000
_cell.length_c   1.000
_cell.angle_alpha   90.00
_cell.angle_beta   90.00
_cell.angle_gamma   90.00
#
_symmetry.space_group_name_H-M   'P 1'
#
loop_
_entity.id
_entity.type
_entity.pdbx_description
1 polymer ?
#
loop_
_entity_poly.entity_id
_entity_poly.type
_entity_poly.pdbx_seq_one_letter_code
_entity_poly.pdbx_strand_id
1 'polypeptide(L)'
;MCYKVEKQRKIEQKLAEELKNVPGFIADFFDRYKSSATKKINWIYIRDMLNWMLSNGCIKKDSISDITVKDMNDITSNNVIKYLNELKNGILGRANSLDSINTKKNVFSAFWNYLRQNKCVDENVIAYIPKNLYKSEKKFKEVEIPTDEEVEEFLKSVNDGNKNEFNVIRNIAIVQLIKGSGIRSEELINMDINDLHLYEEDRPYMMILGKGNIEIYDKVYMSERAKMYLEEYLIMRDIFIREREITDKALFLSNENKRMSKGAITSFFERYSDGRIYPHMLRHWVGTDLYNRTNNIMYVQKQLRHKNLETAAKYYVHIDDQDVANAVYLL
;
A
#
# COMPACT_ATOMS: atom_id res chain seq x y z
N MET A 1 11.99 19.18 -6.80
CA MET A 1 11.26 18.00 -7.36
C MET A 1 10.64 17.26 -6.17
N CYS A 2 9.37 16.85 -6.22
CA CYS A 2 8.70 16.15 -5.11
C CYS A 2 9.39 14.79 -4.87
N TYR A 3 9.59 14.44 -3.61
CA TYR A 3 10.22 13.17 -3.18
C TYR A 3 9.62 11.93 -3.84
N LYS A 4 8.30 11.89 -4.01
CA LYS A 4 7.62 10.76 -4.66
C LYS A 4 8.08 10.54 -6.10
N VAL A 5 8.28 11.62 -6.86
CA VAL A 5 8.76 11.56 -8.25
C VAL A 5 10.20 11.06 -8.31
N GLU A 6 11.04 11.54 -7.40
CA GLU A 6 12.43 11.08 -7.29
C GLU A 6 12.52 9.59 -6.91
N LYS A 7 11.71 9.16 -5.95
CA LYS A 7 11.59 7.76 -5.54
C LYS A 7 11.17 6.86 -6.71
N GLN A 8 10.20 7.30 -7.52
CA GLN A 8 9.77 6.55 -8.71
C GLN A 8 10.88 6.45 -9.74
N ARG A 9 11.60 7.56 -10.01
CA ARG A 9 12.74 7.55 -10.94
C ARG A 9 13.85 6.57 -10.49
N LYS A 10 14.19 6.56 -9.19
CA LYS A 10 15.15 5.60 -8.63
C LYS A 10 14.71 4.15 -8.80
N ILE A 11 13.41 3.88 -8.61
CA ILE A 11 12.85 2.53 -8.83
C ILE A 11 12.95 2.14 -10.31
N GLU A 12 12.64 3.05 -11.23
CA GLU A 12 12.72 2.80 -12.67
C GLU A 12 14.15 2.53 -13.13
N GLN A 13 15.11 3.35 -12.69
CA GLN A 13 16.51 3.14 -13.00
C GLN A 13 17.01 1.78 -12.53
N LYS A 14 16.71 1.40 -11.28
CA LYS A 14 17.08 0.09 -10.75
C LYS A 14 16.42 -1.05 -11.50
N LEU A 15 15.15 -0.91 -11.85
CA LEU A 15 14.42 -1.92 -12.60
C LEU A 15 15.00 -2.08 -14.02
N ALA A 16 15.32 -0.97 -14.70
CA ALA A 16 15.94 -1.00 -16.01
C ALA A 16 17.29 -1.74 -15.99
N GLU A 17 18.08 -1.56 -14.92
CA GLU A 17 19.34 -2.27 -14.71
C GLU A 17 19.10 -3.77 -14.53
N GLU A 18 18.13 -4.16 -13.69
CA GLU A 18 17.77 -5.57 -13.47
C GLU A 18 17.23 -6.25 -14.75
N LEU A 19 16.56 -5.51 -15.63
CA LEU A 19 16.00 -6.03 -16.88
C LEU A 19 16.97 -6.02 -18.07
N LYS A 20 18.14 -5.38 -17.96
CA LYS A 20 19.08 -5.18 -19.05
C LYS A 20 19.51 -6.47 -19.75
N ASN A 21 19.68 -7.55 -18.98
CA ASN A 21 20.11 -8.86 -19.46
C ASN A 21 18.95 -9.87 -19.53
N VAL A 22 17.71 -9.42 -19.35
CA VAL A 22 16.53 -10.28 -19.48
C VAL A 22 16.08 -10.32 -20.94
N PRO A 23 15.68 -11.49 -21.50
CA PRO A 23 15.19 -11.55 -22.86
C PRO A 23 14.06 -10.57 -23.14
N GLY A 24 14.10 -9.88 -24.29
CA GLY A 24 13.17 -8.81 -24.65
C GLY A 24 11.70 -9.22 -24.52
N PHE A 25 11.34 -10.43 -24.93
CA PHE A 25 9.96 -10.93 -24.81
C PHE A 25 9.45 -11.07 -23.36
N ILE A 26 10.36 -11.09 -22.35
CA ILE A 26 10.02 -11.02 -20.93
C ILE A 26 10.05 -9.57 -20.45
N ALA A 27 11.12 -8.81 -20.81
CA ALA A 27 11.33 -7.46 -20.33
C ALA A 27 10.24 -6.49 -20.81
N ASP A 28 9.82 -6.57 -22.05
CA ASP A 28 8.80 -5.70 -22.67
C ASP A 28 7.41 -5.84 -22.02
N PHE A 29 7.14 -6.93 -21.30
CA PHE A 29 5.92 -7.09 -20.52
C PHE A 29 5.68 -5.95 -19.55
N PHE A 30 6.75 -5.38 -18.99
CA PHE A 30 6.66 -4.37 -17.95
C PHE A 30 6.33 -2.97 -18.49
N ASP A 31 6.51 -2.71 -19.79
CA ASP A 31 6.21 -1.40 -20.40
C ASP A 31 4.72 -1.09 -20.46
N ARG A 32 3.87 -2.10 -20.35
CA ARG A 32 2.41 -1.93 -20.24
C ARG A 32 1.93 -1.28 -18.94
N TYR A 33 2.79 -1.17 -17.92
CA TYR A 33 2.44 -0.60 -16.64
C TYR A 33 2.96 0.83 -16.48
N LYS A 34 2.09 1.76 -16.06
CA LYS A 34 2.48 3.15 -15.81
C LYS A 34 3.23 3.34 -14.47
N SER A 35 2.96 2.48 -13.47
CA SER A 35 3.53 2.60 -12.13
C SER A 35 4.81 1.81 -11.99
N SER A 36 5.93 2.48 -11.72
CA SER A 36 7.22 1.84 -11.46
C SER A 36 7.19 0.86 -10.27
N ALA A 37 6.39 1.15 -9.24
CA ALA A 37 6.19 0.24 -8.12
C ALA A 37 5.46 -1.05 -8.55
N THR A 38 4.46 -0.94 -9.45
CA THR A 38 3.77 -2.11 -10.02
C THR A 38 4.69 -2.91 -10.92
N LYS A 39 5.46 -2.25 -11.79
CA LYS A 39 6.49 -2.90 -12.61
C LYS A 39 7.43 -3.72 -11.74
N LYS A 40 7.99 -3.09 -10.71
CA LYS A 40 8.96 -3.73 -9.79
C LYS A 40 8.39 -4.94 -9.07
N ILE A 41 7.19 -4.86 -8.49
CA ILE A 41 6.61 -5.99 -7.76
C ILE A 41 6.26 -7.15 -8.70
N ASN A 42 5.74 -6.85 -9.89
CA ASN A 42 5.45 -7.86 -10.90
C ASN A 42 6.73 -8.54 -11.40
N TRP A 43 7.82 -7.76 -11.59
CA TRP A 43 9.13 -8.32 -11.91
C TRP A 43 9.63 -9.26 -10.82
N ILE A 44 9.57 -8.87 -9.57
CA ILE A 44 9.97 -9.73 -8.44
C ILE A 44 9.20 -11.06 -8.50
N TYR A 45 7.88 -11.04 -8.69
CA TYR A 45 7.09 -12.27 -8.75
C TYR A 45 7.45 -13.16 -9.93
N ILE A 46 7.65 -12.58 -11.13
CA ILE A 46 8.01 -13.33 -12.33
C ILE A 46 9.44 -13.86 -12.22
N ARG A 47 10.39 -13.03 -11.79
CA ARG A 47 11.79 -13.41 -11.58
C ARG A 47 11.92 -14.58 -10.60
N ASP A 48 11.25 -14.50 -9.46
CA ASP A 48 11.33 -15.52 -8.43
C ASP A 48 10.72 -16.84 -8.89
N MET A 49 9.64 -16.79 -9.69
CA MET A 49 9.07 -17.96 -10.34
C MET A 49 10.01 -18.57 -11.38
N LEU A 50 10.60 -17.76 -12.26
CA LEU A 50 11.54 -18.24 -13.29
C LEU A 50 12.80 -18.84 -12.66
N ASN A 51 13.36 -18.20 -11.63
CA ASN A 51 14.50 -18.76 -10.87
C ASN A 51 14.16 -20.11 -10.23
N TRP A 52 12.95 -20.24 -9.67
CA TRP A 52 12.51 -21.53 -9.13
C TRP A 52 12.40 -22.59 -10.24
N MET A 53 11.87 -22.21 -11.42
CA MET A 53 11.77 -23.14 -12.57
C MET A 53 13.12 -23.58 -13.09
N LEU A 54 14.12 -22.70 -13.13
CA LEU A 54 15.51 -23.03 -13.44
C LEU A 54 16.08 -24.03 -12.42
N SER A 55 15.95 -23.69 -11.13
CA SER A 55 16.50 -24.51 -10.03
C SER A 55 15.84 -25.91 -9.92
N ASN A 56 14.59 -26.05 -10.36
CA ASN A 56 13.86 -27.32 -10.31
C ASN A 56 13.85 -28.07 -11.67
N GLY A 57 14.67 -27.63 -12.62
CA GLY A 57 14.83 -28.30 -13.94
C GLY A 57 13.60 -28.24 -14.85
N CYS A 58 12.62 -27.35 -14.55
CA CYS A 58 11.49 -27.09 -15.41
C CYS A 58 11.94 -26.34 -16.69
N ILE A 59 12.96 -25.48 -16.55
CA ILE A 59 13.68 -24.81 -17.62
C ILE A 59 15.13 -25.28 -17.54
N LYS A 60 15.66 -25.83 -18.64
CA LYS A 60 17.03 -26.39 -18.72
C LYS A 60 18.02 -25.32 -19.21
N LYS A 61 18.16 -24.24 -18.44
CA LYS A 61 19.07 -23.12 -18.67
C LYS A 61 19.75 -22.73 -17.36
N ASP A 62 20.87 -22.02 -17.47
CA ASP A 62 21.68 -21.62 -16.31
C ASP A 62 21.15 -20.32 -15.67
N SER A 63 20.53 -19.46 -16.48
CA SER A 63 20.05 -18.17 -16.00
C SER A 63 18.81 -17.68 -16.76
N ILE A 64 18.13 -16.64 -16.22
CA ILE A 64 16.97 -16.02 -16.88
C ILE A 64 17.38 -15.41 -18.24
N SER A 65 18.62 -14.93 -18.39
CA SER A 65 19.11 -14.34 -19.65
C SER A 65 19.14 -15.36 -20.81
N ASP A 66 19.22 -16.65 -20.51
CA ASP A 66 19.35 -17.73 -21.51
C ASP A 66 17.99 -18.35 -21.88
N ILE A 67 16.91 -17.92 -21.21
CA ILE A 67 15.55 -18.42 -21.47
C ILE A 67 15.11 -18.01 -22.87
N THR A 68 14.64 -18.99 -23.64
CA THR A 68 14.07 -18.79 -24.98
C THR A 68 12.56 -18.91 -24.96
N VAL A 69 11.94 -18.48 -26.07
CA VAL A 69 10.49 -18.67 -26.32
C VAL A 69 10.09 -20.14 -26.23
N LYS A 70 10.94 -21.05 -26.70
CA LYS A 70 10.69 -22.48 -26.61
C LYS A 70 10.64 -22.98 -25.19
N ASP A 71 11.56 -22.52 -24.32
CA ASP A 71 11.57 -22.90 -22.89
C ASP A 71 10.30 -22.47 -22.19
N MET A 72 9.71 -21.31 -22.58
CA MET A 72 8.43 -20.84 -22.03
C MET A 72 7.24 -21.69 -22.47
N ASN A 73 7.27 -22.25 -23.68
CA ASN A 73 6.24 -23.17 -24.18
C ASN A 73 6.28 -24.55 -23.50
N ASP A 74 7.44 -24.97 -23.02
CA ASP A 74 7.62 -26.24 -22.33
C ASP A 74 7.12 -26.19 -20.85
N ILE A 75 6.81 -24.99 -20.31
CA ILE A 75 6.27 -24.84 -18.96
C ILE A 75 4.81 -25.30 -18.94
N THR A 76 4.46 -26.12 -17.94
CA THR A 76 3.10 -26.64 -17.74
C THR A 76 2.39 -25.96 -16.57
N SER A 77 1.05 -26.07 -16.53
CA SER A 77 0.26 -25.64 -15.37
C SER A 77 0.71 -26.33 -14.07
N ASN A 78 1.13 -27.60 -14.12
CA ASN A 78 1.62 -28.35 -12.98
C ASN A 78 2.92 -27.78 -12.41
N ASN A 79 3.83 -27.27 -13.24
CA ASN A 79 5.03 -26.59 -12.77
C ASN A 79 4.67 -25.35 -11.92
N VAL A 80 3.72 -24.55 -12.42
CA VAL A 80 3.26 -23.35 -11.70
C VAL A 80 2.51 -23.71 -10.42
N ILE A 81 1.65 -24.73 -10.45
CA ILE A 81 0.95 -25.23 -9.24
C ILE A 81 1.95 -25.68 -8.16
N LYS A 82 2.99 -26.43 -8.55
CA LYS A 82 4.04 -26.85 -7.63
C LYS A 82 4.72 -25.67 -6.97
N TYR A 83 5.16 -24.68 -7.74
CA TYR A 83 5.74 -23.43 -7.22
C TYR A 83 4.81 -22.71 -6.24
N LEU A 84 3.54 -22.51 -6.61
CA LEU A 84 2.56 -21.83 -5.76
C LEU A 84 2.26 -22.59 -4.46
N ASN A 85 2.27 -23.94 -4.51
CA ASN A 85 2.10 -24.78 -3.32
C ASN A 85 3.30 -24.68 -2.37
N GLU A 86 4.53 -24.65 -2.90
CA GLU A 86 5.74 -24.46 -2.08
C GLU A 86 5.74 -23.09 -1.39
N LEU A 87 5.30 -22.02 -2.08
CA LEU A 87 5.09 -20.71 -1.46
C LEU A 87 4.00 -20.74 -0.37
N LYS A 88 2.89 -21.40 -0.64
CA LYS A 88 1.78 -21.55 0.32
C LYS A 88 2.23 -22.27 1.58
N ASN A 89 3.00 -23.33 1.43
CA ASN A 89 3.44 -24.19 2.54
C ASN A 89 4.71 -23.67 3.26
N GLY A 90 5.26 -22.54 2.85
CA GLY A 90 6.45 -21.94 3.48
C GLY A 90 7.76 -22.66 3.17
N ILE A 91 7.80 -23.53 2.17
CA ILE A 91 9.03 -24.24 1.75
C ILE A 91 10.10 -23.27 1.22
N LEU A 92 9.63 -22.21 0.55
CA LEU A 92 10.49 -21.15 -0.01
C LEU A 92 10.65 -19.94 0.93
N GLY A 93 10.49 -20.13 2.24
CA GLY A 93 10.55 -19.09 3.26
C GLY A 93 9.25 -18.97 4.05
N ARG A 94 8.81 -17.75 4.41
CA ARG A 94 7.55 -17.56 5.12
C ARG A 94 6.36 -17.95 4.26
N ALA A 95 5.45 -18.75 4.83
CA ALA A 95 4.21 -19.17 4.16
C ALA A 95 3.39 -17.98 3.66
N ASN A 96 2.95 -18.06 2.42
CA ASN A 96 2.13 -17.03 1.79
C ASN A 96 0.64 -17.28 2.06
N SER A 97 -0.11 -16.21 2.36
CA SER A 97 -1.56 -16.28 2.45
C SER A 97 -2.18 -16.60 1.07
N LEU A 98 -3.39 -17.17 1.07
CA LEU A 98 -4.13 -17.48 -0.17
C LEU A 98 -4.33 -16.23 -1.06
N ASP A 99 -4.52 -15.05 -0.45
CA ASP A 99 -4.65 -13.79 -1.19
C ASP A 99 -3.34 -13.38 -1.88
N SER A 100 -2.21 -13.59 -1.19
CA SER A 100 -0.88 -13.37 -1.78
C SER A 100 -0.62 -14.32 -2.95
N ILE A 101 -1.00 -15.60 -2.80
CA ILE A 101 -0.92 -16.60 -3.87
C ILE A 101 -1.79 -16.20 -5.06
N ASN A 102 -3.04 -15.78 -4.83
CA ASN A 102 -3.93 -15.33 -5.90
C ASN A 102 -3.40 -14.08 -6.61
N THR A 103 -2.81 -13.15 -5.86
CA THR A 103 -2.17 -11.96 -6.45
C THR A 103 -1.05 -12.37 -7.41
N LYS A 104 -0.16 -13.27 -6.99
CA LYS A 104 0.92 -13.79 -7.83
C LYS A 104 0.38 -14.55 -9.04
N LYS A 105 -0.61 -15.44 -8.85
CA LYS A 105 -1.28 -16.17 -9.94
C LYS A 105 -1.87 -15.21 -11.00
N ASN A 106 -2.49 -14.11 -10.57
CA ASN A 106 -3.04 -13.11 -11.48
C ASN A 106 -1.94 -12.40 -12.29
N VAL A 107 -0.80 -12.09 -11.67
CA VAL A 107 0.37 -11.52 -12.37
C VAL A 107 0.90 -12.52 -13.39
N PHE A 108 1.04 -13.80 -13.04
CA PHE A 108 1.47 -14.85 -13.97
C PHE A 108 0.49 -15.02 -15.12
N SER A 109 -0.81 -15.03 -14.84
CA SER A 109 -1.84 -15.08 -15.90
C SER A 109 -1.75 -13.89 -16.86
N ALA A 110 -1.53 -12.67 -16.34
CA ALA A 110 -1.32 -11.49 -17.17
C ALA A 110 -0.06 -11.61 -18.04
N PHE A 111 1.03 -12.16 -17.48
CA PHE A 111 2.28 -12.39 -18.19
C PHE A 111 2.12 -13.43 -19.32
N TRP A 112 1.52 -14.59 -19.05
CA TRP A 112 1.24 -15.60 -20.09
C TRP A 112 0.27 -15.10 -21.16
N ASN A 113 -0.74 -14.31 -20.79
CA ASN A 113 -1.61 -13.67 -21.79
C ASN A 113 -0.84 -12.71 -22.71
N TYR A 114 0.10 -11.94 -22.14
CA TYR A 114 0.98 -11.08 -22.92
C TYR A 114 1.85 -11.90 -23.88
N LEU A 115 2.52 -12.94 -23.40
CA LEU A 115 3.34 -13.83 -24.24
C LEU A 115 2.53 -14.46 -25.38
N ARG A 116 1.31 -14.92 -25.11
CA ARG A 116 0.40 -15.48 -26.13
C ARG A 116 -0.02 -14.44 -27.15
N GLN A 117 -0.35 -13.22 -26.72
CA GLN A 117 -0.71 -12.13 -27.63
C GLN A 117 0.43 -11.76 -28.58
N ASN A 118 1.68 -11.88 -28.13
CA ASN A 118 2.88 -11.67 -28.93
C ASN A 118 3.40 -12.93 -29.62
N LYS A 119 2.61 -14.01 -29.65
CA LYS A 119 2.95 -15.29 -30.31
C LYS A 119 4.25 -15.92 -29.77
N CYS A 120 4.60 -15.64 -28.54
CA CYS A 120 5.74 -16.25 -27.84
C CYS A 120 5.37 -17.59 -27.21
N VAL A 121 4.11 -17.81 -26.88
CA VAL A 121 3.59 -19.09 -26.37
C VAL A 121 2.24 -19.39 -27.02
N ASP A 122 1.92 -20.69 -27.14
CA ASP A 122 0.67 -21.13 -27.76
C ASP A 122 -0.53 -20.89 -26.82
N GLU A 123 -0.33 -21.13 -25.53
CA GLU A 123 -1.41 -21.13 -24.54
C GLU A 123 -1.03 -20.39 -23.24
N ASN A 124 -2.07 -19.97 -22.51
CA ASN A 124 -1.88 -19.48 -21.15
C ASN A 124 -2.03 -20.65 -20.17
N VAL A 125 -0.93 -21.24 -19.74
CA VAL A 125 -0.90 -22.38 -18.82
C VAL A 125 -1.57 -22.10 -17.48
N ILE A 126 -1.66 -20.83 -17.06
CA ILE A 126 -2.33 -20.42 -15.82
C ILE A 126 -3.85 -20.59 -15.91
N ALA A 127 -4.41 -20.54 -17.12
CA ALA A 127 -5.85 -20.73 -17.33
C ALA A 127 -6.32 -22.15 -16.97
N TYR A 128 -5.41 -23.13 -17.00
CA TYR A 128 -5.70 -24.53 -16.63
C TYR A 128 -5.62 -24.78 -15.11
N ILE A 129 -5.16 -23.80 -14.32
CA ILE A 129 -5.15 -23.93 -12.87
C ILE A 129 -6.61 -23.77 -12.36
N PRO A 130 -7.14 -24.74 -11.61
CA PRO A 130 -8.52 -24.68 -11.12
C PRO A 130 -8.80 -23.37 -10.37
N LYS A 131 -9.91 -22.71 -10.69
CA LYS A 131 -10.29 -21.41 -10.10
C LYS A 131 -10.40 -21.46 -8.57
N ASN A 132 -10.80 -22.59 -8.03
CA ASN A 132 -11.02 -22.78 -6.60
C ASN A 132 -9.78 -23.24 -5.83
N LEU A 133 -8.68 -23.61 -6.51
CA LEU A 133 -7.50 -24.22 -5.87
C LEU A 133 -6.87 -23.32 -4.79
N TYR A 134 -6.95 -22.00 -4.98
CA TYR A 134 -6.44 -21.00 -4.03
C TYR A 134 -7.55 -20.03 -3.57
N LYS A 135 -8.82 -20.46 -3.66
CA LYS A 135 -9.94 -19.63 -3.22
C LYS A 135 -9.86 -19.45 -1.70
N SER A 136 -9.77 -18.21 -1.25
CA SER A 136 -9.98 -17.92 0.16
C SER A 136 -11.48 -17.87 0.44
N GLU A 137 -11.91 -18.54 1.49
CA GLU A 137 -13.29 -18.43 2.00
C GLU A 137 -13.48 -17.10 2.73
N LYS A 138 -13.20 -16.00 2.06
CA LYS A 138 -13.45 -14.69 2.67
C LYS A 138 -14.93 -14.48 2.79
N LYS A 139 -15.48 -14.76 3.98
CA LYS A 139 -16.64 -14.01 4.47
C LYS A 139 -16.19 -12.54 4.53
N PHE A 140 -17.01 -11.63 4.04
CA PHE A 140 -16.78 -10.20 4.25
C PHE A 140 -16.64 -10.00 5.76
N LYS A 141 -15.42 -9.74 6.24
CA LYS A 141 -15.22 -9.30 7.61
C LYS A 141 -15.47 -7.80 7.61
N GLU A 142 -16.43 -7.35 8.38
CA GLU A 142 -16.48 -5.97 8.77
C GLU A 142 -15.10 -5.56 9.28
N VAL A 143 -14.62 -4.41 8.84
CA VAL A 143 -13.36 -3.91 9.36
C VAL A 143 -13.65 -3.42 10.78
N GLU A 144 -13.17 -4.16 11.76
CA GLU A 144 -13.19 -3.70 13.14
C GLU A 144 -12.45 -2.35 13.18
N ILE A 145 -13.16 -1.32 13.59
CA ILE A 145 -12.58 0.02 13.81
C ILE A 145 -12.35 0.21 15.30
N PRO A 146 -11.23 0.85 15.71
CA PRO A 146 -10.96 1.05 17.12
C PRO A 146 -11.95 2.06 17.71
N THR A 147 -12.34 1.88 18.96
CA THR A 147 -13.08 2.89 19.72
C THR A 147 -12.18 4.08 20.06
N ASP A 148 -12.77 5.19 20.49
CA ASP A 148 -11.99 6.35 20.90
C ASP A 148 -11.15 6.03 22.14
N GLU A 149 -11.67 5.23 23.07
CA GLU A 149 -10.97 4.75 24.26
C GLU A 149 -9.73 3.90 23.88
N GLU A 150 -9.87 2.98 22.95
CA GLU A 150 -8.74 2.16 22.48
C GLU A 150 -7.65 3.01 21.82
N VAL A 151 -8.04 4.06 21.09
CA VAL A 151 -7.06 4.99 20.51
C VAL A 151 -6.37 5.84 21.60
N GLU A 152 -7.09 6.28 22.63
CA GLU A 152 -6.47 7.02 23.75
C GLU A 152 -5.53 6.11 24.57
N GLU A 153 -5.88 4.83 24.80
CA GLU A 153 -4.98 3.85 25.43
C GLU A 153 -3.72 3.64 24.59
N PHE A 154 -3.87 3.54 23.27
CA PHE A 154 -2.73 3.44 22.36
C PHE A 154 -1.83 4.68 22.43
N LEU A 155 -2.40 5.89 22.43
CA LEU A 155 -1.64 7.14 22.56
C LEU A 155 -0.91 7.21 23.90
N LYS A 156 -1.55 6.76 24.99
CA LYS A 156 -0.91 6.63 26.29
C LYS A 156 0.26 5.65 26.25
N SER A 157 0.10 4.51 25.63
CA SER A 157 1.19 3.53 25.44
C SER A 157 2.35 4.11 24.65
N VAL A 158 2.10 4.92 23.62
CA VAL A 158 3.14 5.64 22.87
C VAL A 158 3.90 6.63 23.75
N ASN A 159 3.17 7.36 24.60
CA ASN A 159 3.75 8.34 25.53
C ASN A 159 4.62 7.66 26.60
N ASP A 160 4.08 6.66 27.28
CA ASP A 160 4.71 6.05 28.44
C ASP A 160 5.84 5.07 28.05
N GLY A 161 5.73 4.46 26.88
CA GLY A 161 6.66 3.43 26.40
C GLY A 161 7.91 3.95 25.70
N ASN A 162 8.07 5.26 25.53
CA ASN A 162 9.24 5.83 24.84
C ASN A 162 9.90 6.94 25.66
N LYS A 163 11.20 6.77 25.93
CA LYS A 163 12.00 7.74 26.70
C LYS A 163 12.48 8.94 25.86
N ASN A 164 12.37 8.88 24.54
CA ASN A 164 12.81 9.94 23.64
C ASN A 164 11.62 10.84 23.29
N GLU A 165 11.62 12.05 23.81
CA GLU A 165 10.56 13.04 23.64
C GLU A 165 10.23 13.35 22.20
N PHE A 166 11.25 13.53 21.33
CA PHE A 166 11.05 13.71 19.89
C PHE A 166 10.25 12.57 19.26
N ASN A 167 10.55 11.31 19.65
CA ASN A 167 9.82 10.15 19.14
C ASN A 167 8.38 10.12 19.62
N VAL A 168 8.14 10.48 20.88
CA VAL A 168 6.79 10.54 21.47
C VAL A 168 5.94 11.54 20.69
N ILE A 169 6.38 12.80 20.63
CA ILE A 169 5.67 13.90 19.98
C ILE A 169 5.43 13.57 18.48
N ARG A 170 6.47 13.10 17.78
CA ARG A 170 6.35 12.66 16.37
C ARG A 170 5.30 11.57 16.18
N ASN A 171 5.36 10.51 17.00
CA ASN A 171 4.49 9.36 16.82
C ASN A 171 3.02 9.71 17.16
N ILE A 172 2.79 10.53 18.19
CA ILE A 172 1.47 11.07 18.52
C ILE A 172 0.94 11.93 17.36
N ALA A 173 1.77 12.83 16.81
CA ALA A 173 1.38 13.66 15.67
C ALA A 173 1.01 12.81 14.44
N ILE A 174 1.73 11.72 14.17
CA ILE A 174 1.40 10.76 13.09
C ILE A 174 0.04 10.12 13.33
N VAL A 175 -0.23 9.62 14.53
CA VAL A 175 -1.51 8.99 14.88
C VAL A 175 -2.66 9.97 14.73
N GLN A 176 -2.52 11.17 15.29
CA GLN A 176 -3.54 12.21 15.25
C GLN A 176 -3.78 12.72 13.81
N LEU A 177 -2.71 12.82 13.00
CA LEU A 177 -2.85 13.23 11.60
C LEU A 177 -3.60 12.18 10.79
N ILE A 178 -3.31 10.87 10.99
CA ILE A 178 -4.05 9.80 10.31
C ILE A 178 -5.52 9.79 10.77
N LYS A 179 -5.78 9.88 12.08
CA LYS A 179 -7.13 9.92 12.67
C LYS A 179 -7.91 11.19 12.28
N GLY A 180 -7.23 12.31 12.11
CA GLY A 180 -7.86 13.60 11.78
C GLY A 180 -8.03 13.87 10.29
N SER A 181 -7.42 13.08 9.39
CA SER A 181 -7.47 13.33 7.94
C SER A 181 -7.77 12.09 7.10
N GLY A 182 -7.54 10.90 7.63
CA GLY A 182 -7.62 9.65 6.88
C GLY A 182 -6.52 9.48 5.82
N ILE A 183 -5.37 10.15 5.95
CA ILE A 183 -4.23 10.01 5.03
C ILE A 183 -3.69 8.58 5.03
N ARG A 184 -3.22 8.09 3.88
CA ARG A 184 -2.55 6.78 3.79
C ARG A 184 -1.11 6.88 4.29
N SER A 185 -0.60 5.82 4.93
CA SER A 185 0.80 5.79 5.41
C SER A 185 1.82 6.08 4.29
N GLU A 186 1.59 5.60 3.07
CA GLU A 186 2.47 5.86 1.93
C GLU A 186 2.42 7.33 1.49
N GLU A 187 1.27 7.98 1.58
CA GLU A 187 1.12 9.41 1.30
C GLU A 187 1.83 10.22 2.38
N LEU A 188 1.60 9.89 3.65
CA LEU A 188 2.20 10.55 4.81
C LEU A 188 3.74 10.53 4.76
N ILE A 189 4.37 9.39 4.48
CA ILE A 189 5.83 9.31 4.40
C ILE A 189 6.42 10.02 3.19
N ASN A 190 5.63 10.25 2.14
CA ASN A 190 6.10 10.94 0.95
C ASN A 190 5.93 12.47 1.03
N MET A 191 5.27 12.99 2.08
CA MET A 191 5.07 14.43 2.25
C MET A 191 6.37 15.15 2.62
N ASP A 192 6.53 16.32 2.04
CA ASP A 192 7.50 17.33 2.44
C ASP A 192 6.81 18.39 3.31
N ILE A 193 7.59 19.20 4.04
CA ILE A 193 7.07 20.28 4.88
C ILE A 193 6.21 21.28 4.09
N ASN A 194 6.58 21.52 2.83
CA ASN A 194 5.89 22.46 1.95
C ASN A 194 4.53 21.94 1.42
N ASP A 195 4.19 20.69 1.69
CA ASP A 195 2.87 20.14 1.32
C ASP A 195 1.79 20.48 2.38
N LEU A 196 2.20 21.10 3.52
CA LEU A 196 1.30 21.54 4.60
C LEU A 196 0.83 22.97 4.39
N HIS A 197 -0.46 23.18 4.58
CA HIS A 197 -1.14 24.48 4.50
C HIS A 197 -2.02 24.63 5.75
N LEU A 198 -1.38 25.09 6.84
CA LEU A 198 -2.03 25.14 8.16
C LEU A 198 -2.79 26.45 8.43
N TYR A 199 -2.43 27.54 7.72
CA TYR A 199 -2.89 28.90 8.02
C TYR A 199 -3.37 29.69 6.80
N GLU A 200 -3.28 29.13 5.59
CA GLU A 200 -3.53 29.85 4.34
C GLU A 200 -5.04 29.96 4.01
N GLU A 201 -5.86 29.08 4.56
CA GLU A 201 -7.31 29.07 4.38
C GLU A 201 -8.01 28.88 5.74
N ASP A 202 -9.35 29.01 5.74
CA ASP A 202 -10.17 28.84 6.97
C ASP A 202 -10.02 27.46 7.63
N ARG A 203 -9.59 26.48 6.88
CA ARG A 203 -9.41 25.10 7.36
C ARG A 203 -8.05 24.54 6.95
N PRO A 204 -7.32 23.88 7.88
CA PRO A 204 -6.02 23.31 7.59
C PRO A 204 -6.14 22.13 6.60
N TYR A 205 -5.22 22.05 5.65
CA TYR A 205 -5.18 21.00 4.65
C TYR A 205 -3.75 20.62 4.25
N MET A 206 -3.63 19.54 3.53
CA MET A 206 -2.40 19.03 2.92
C MET A 206 -2.60 18.85 1.42
N MET A 207 -1.55 19.10 0.64
CA MET A 207 -1.50 18.78 -0.79
C MET A 207 -0.86 17.41 -0.98
N ILE A 208 -1.61 16.44 -1.50
CA ILE A 208 -1.19 15.04 -1.58
C ILE A 208 -1.15 14.57 -3.02
N LEU A 209 -0.01 14.04 -3.47
CA LEU A 209 0.07 13.30 -4.72
C LEU A 209 -0.60 11.94 -4.60
N GLY A 210 -1.75 11.77 -5.22
CA GLY A 210 -2.54 10.55 -5.23
C GLY A 210 -1.80 9.32 -5.76
N LYS A 211 -2.33 8.12 -5.51
CA LYS A 211 -1.75 6.87 -5.99
C LYS A 211 -1.77 6.79 -7.53
N GLY A 212 -0.59 6.60 -8.13
CA GLY A 212 -0.43 6.49 -9.59
C GLY A 212 -0.44 7.82 -10.32
N ASN A 213 -0.47 8.95 -9.62
CA ASN A 213 -0.41 10.30 -10.18
C ASN A 213 0.89 10.97 -9.76
N ILE A 214 1.52 11.71 -10.67
CA ILE A 214 2.77 12.45 -10.43
C ILE A 214 2.61 13.96 -10.70
N GLU A 215 1.45 14.40 -11.17
CA GLU A 215 1.21 15.78 -11.59
C GLU A 215 0.01 16.42 -10.90
N ILE A 216 -0.96 15.63 -10.43
CA ILE A 216 -2.19 16.15 -9.82
C ILE A 216 -2.14 15.95 -8.31
N TYR A 217 -2.24 17.05 -7.59
CA TYR A 217 -2.36 17.06 -6.13
C TYR A 217 -3.84 17.07 -5.73
N ASP A 218 -4.16 16.27 -4.73
CA ASP A 218 -5.44 16.27 -4.05
C ASP A 218 -5.33 17.09 -2.77
N LYS A 219 -6.26 18.00 -2.52
CA LYS A 219 -6.41 18.69 -1.24
C LYS A 219 -7.07 17.76 -0.23
N VAL A 220 -6.43 17.58 0.93
CA VAL A 220 -6.92 16.73 2.03
C VAL A 220 -6.99 17.56 3.29
N TYR A 221 -8.19 17.73 3.82
CA TYR A 221 -8.42 18.46 5.05
C TYR A 221 -8.02 17.64 6.27
N MET A 222 -7.68 18.32 7.36
CA MET A 222 -7.41 17.72 8.67
C MET A 222 -8.23 18.42 9.76
N SER A 223 -8.45 17.69 10.86
CA SER A 223 -9.12 18.24 12.03
C SER A 223 -8.23 19.23 12.78
N GLU A 224 -8.83 20.16 13.55
CA GLU A 224 -8.09 21.09 14.42
C GLU A 224 -7.22 20.33 15.44
N ARG A 225 -7.70 19.21 15.98
CA ARG A 225 -6.91 18.37 16.89
C ARG A 225 -5.65 17.84 16.20
N ALA A 226 -5.75 17.36 14.96
CA ALA A 226 -4.59 16.91 14.20
C ALA A 226 -3.61 18.05 13.91
N LYS A 227 -4.11 19.24 13.58
CA LYS A 227 -3.30 20.45 13.40
C LYS A 227 -2.50 20.78 14.68
N MET A 228 -3.15 20.82 15.83
CA MET A 228 -2.51 21.14 17.13
C MET A 228 -1.31 20.21 17.42
N TYR A 229 -1.48 18.89 17.31
CA TYR A 229 -0.38 17.95 17.54
C TYR A 229 0.71 18.01 16.45
N LEU A 230 0.33 18.38 15.24
CA LEU A 230 1.28 18.59 14.16
C LEU A 230 2.13 19.84 14.41
N GLU A 231 1.55 20.92 14.88
CA GLU A 231 2.26 22.16 15.26
C GLU A 231 3.27 21.90 16.39
N GLU A 232 2.89 21.15 17.41
CA GLU A 232 3.80 20.73 18.48
C GLU A 232 4.99 19.92 17.89
N TYR A 233 4.70 18.98 17.00
CA TYR A 233 5.76 18.23 16.33
C TYR A 233 6.65 19.12 15.48
N LEU A 234 6.12 20.11 14.77
CA LEU A 234 6.90 21.02 13.93
C LEU A 234 7.90 21.84 14.73
N ILE A 235 7.55 22.28 15.93
CA ILE A 235 8.46 22.97 16.85
C ILE A 235 9.63 22.02 17.21
N MET A 236 9.32 20.79 17.63
CA MET A 236 10.33 19.81 18.00
C MET A 236 11.19 19.37 16.79
N ARG A 237 10.58 19.29 15.61
CA ARG A 237 11.27 19.01 14.35
C ARG A 237 12.29 20.09 14.00
N ASP A 238 11.96 21.36 14.20
CA ASP A 238 12.86 22.46 13.92
C ASP A 238 14.09 22.45 14.86
N ILE A 239 13.90 22.13 16.13
CA ILE A 239 14.99 21.93 17.09
C ILE A 239 15.85 20.76 16.65
N PHE A 240 15.25 19.61 16.34
CA PHE A 240 15.93 18.39 15.92
C PHE A 240 16.77 18.58 14.65
N ILE A 241 16.27 19.36 13.69
CA ILE A 241 16.97 19.69 12.43
C ILE A 241 18.18 20.57 12.70
N ARG A 242 18.04 21.62 13.54
CA ARG A 242 19.14 22.56 13.85
C ARG A 242 20.27 21.87 14.60
N GLU A 243 19.92 21.06 15.61
CA GLU A 243 20.91 20.34 16.42
C GLU A 243 21.73 19.30 15.62
N ARG A 244 21.17 18.78 14.52
CA ARG A 244 21.76 17.68 13.75
C ARG A 244 22.12 18.05 12.32
N GLU A 245 21.97 19.32 11.95
CA GLU A 245 22.28 19.87 10.61
C GLU A 245 21.59 19.08 9.47
N ILE A 246 20.31 18.69 9.69
CA ILE A 246 19.54 17.89 8.74
C ILE A 246 19.04 18.76 7.59
N THR A 247 19.25 18.34 6.35
CA THR A 247 18.78 19.03 5.14
C THR A 247 17.55 18.38 4.49
N ASP A 248 17.05 17.27 5.04
CA ASP A 248 15.87 16.55 4.49
C ASP A 248 14.59 17.38 4.70
N LYS A 249 13.85 17.59 3.61
CA LYS A 249 12.59 18.33 3.60
C LYS A 249 11.39 17.49 4.07
N ALA A 250 11.60 16.21 4.40
CA ALA A 250 10.55 15.32 4.85
C ALA A 250 9.73 15.93 5.99
N LEU A 251 8.41 15.76 5.94
CA LEU A 251 7.56 16.15 7.05
C LEU A 251 7.97 15.36 8.30
N PHE A 252 7.99 14.03 8.23
CA PHE A 252 8.36 13.18 9.37
C PHE A 252 9.77 12.60 9.22
N LEU A 253 10.60 12.85 10.24
CA LEU A 253 11.99 12.42 10.31
C LEU A 253 12.15 11.20 11.23
N SER A 254 13.04 10.31 10.85
CA SER A 254 13.49 9.18 11.68
C SER A 254 14.65 9.61 12.59
N ASN A 255 14.99 8.76 13.58
CA ASN A 255 16.17 8.95 14.42
C ASN A 255 17.50 8.87 13.65
N GLU A 256 17.46 8.37 12.40
CA GLU A 256 18.62 8.27 11.50
C GLU A 256 18.80 9.55 10.65
N ASN A 257 18.22 10.68 11.06
CA ASN A 257 18.31 11.98 10.41
C ASN A 257 17.81 12.01 8.96
N LYS A 258 16.89 11.15 8.63
CA LYS A 258 16.30 11.03 7.27
C LYS A 258 14.80 10.83 7.32
N ARG A 259 14.15 10.92 6.17
CA ARG A 259 12.73 10.63 5.99
C ARG A 259 12.32 9.31 6.65
N MET A 260 11.22 9.34 7.41
CA MET A 260 10.67 8.17 8.05
C MET A 260 10.18 7.14 7.01
N SER A 261 10.44 5.87 7.24
CA SER A 261 10.00 4.79 6.35
C SER A 261 8.61 4.28 6.73
N LYS A 262 7.90 3.65 5.78
CA LYS A 262 6.64 2.97 6.06
C LYS A 262 6.82 1.86 7.11
N GLY A 263 7.93 1.12 7.03
CA GLY A 263 8.25 0.08 8.02
C GLY A 263 8.37 0.65 9.43
N ALA A 264 8.97 1.82 9.61
CA ALA A 264 9.07 2.47 10.91
C ALA A 264 7.70 2.85 11.48
N ILE A 265 6.76 3.33 10.63
CA ILE A 265 5.38 3.60 11.06
C ILE A 265 4.69 2.30 11.49
N THR A 266 4.74 1.26 10.65
CA THR A 266 4.14 -0.04 10.98
C THR A 266 4.69 -0.60 12.29
N SER A 267 6.02 -0.54 12.48
CA SER A 267 6.69 -1.06 13.68
C SER A 267 6.29 -0.34 14.97
N PHE A 268 6.10 0.98 14.95
CA PHE A 268 5.68 1.65 16.18
C PHE A 268 4.20 1.41 16.49
N PHE A 269 3.33 1.36 15.47
CA PHE A 269 1.94 0.96 15.66
C PHE A 269 1.86 -0.45 16.27
N GLU A 270 2.55 -1.42 15.70
CA GLU A 270 2.60 -2.79 16.19
C GLU A 270 3.11 -2.88 17.63
N ARG A 271 4.21 -2.17 17.93
CA ARG A 271 4.85 -2.17 19.26
C ARG A 271 3.95 -1.64 20.37
N TYR A 272 3.24 -0.52 20.15
CA TYR A 272 2.50 0.17 21.18
C TYR A 272 1.02 -0.18 21.23
N SER A 273 0.50 -0.97 20.28
CA SER A 273 -0.87 -1.48 20.29
C SER A 273 -0.96 -3.01 20.34
N ASP A 274 0.17 -3.71 20.48
CA ASP A 274 0.23 -5.17 20.35
C ASP A 274 -0.40 -5.69 19.05
N GLY A 275 -0.24 -4.91 17.96
CA GLY A 275 -0.79 -5.20 16.65
C GLY A 275 -2.32 -5.00 16.51
N ARG A 276 -3.00 -4.51 17.55
CA ARG A 276 -4.46 -4.29 17.54
C ARG A 276 -4.86 -3.10 16.69
N ILE A 277 -4.04 -2.03 16.69
CA ILE A 277 -4.29 -0.81 15.91
C ILE A 277 -3.23 -0.67 14.83
N TYR A 278 -3.67 -0.33 13.61
CA TYR A 278 -2.78 -0.08 12.47
C TYR A 278 -3.29 1.12 11.64
N PRO A 279 -2.42 1.79 10.88
CA PRO A 279 -2.77 3.05 10.22
C PRO A 279 -4.02 2.97 9.32
N HIS A 280 -4.22 1.85 8.62
CA HIS A 280 -5.36 1.70 7.72
C HIS A 280 -6.68 1.58 8.48
N MET A 281 -6.66 1.02 9.68
CA MET A 281 -7.80 0.92 10.60
C MET A 281 -8.26 2.32 11.06
N LEU A 282 -7.33 3.21 11.44
CA LEU A 282 -7.65 4.60 11.78
C LEU A 282 -8.24 5.36 10.58
N ARG A 283 -7.76 5.07 9.37
CA ARG A 283 -8.36 5.64 8.16
C ARG A 283 -9.78 5.14 7.91
N HIS A 284 -10.07 3.86 8.21
CA HIS A 284 -11.44 3.35 8.16
C HIS A 284 -12.32 4.02 9.21
N TRP A 285 -11.79 4.24 10.41
CA TRP A 285 -12.47 5.01 11.45
C TRP A 285 -12.90 6.39 10.93
N VAL A 286 -12.00 7.13 10.25
CA VAL A 286 -12.33 8.45 9.64
C VAL A 286 -13.47 8.32 8.62
N GLY A 287 -13.45 7.29 7.80
CA GLY A 287 -14.53 7.07 6.81
C GLY A 287 -15.88 6.82 7.47
N THR A 288 -15.91 5.98 8.50
CA THR A 288 -17.12 5.68 9.27
C THR A 288 -17.62 6.92 10.03
N ASP A 289 -16.74 7.61 10.74
CA ASP A 289 -17.12 8.83 11.51
C ASP A 289 -17.66 9.92 10.57
N LEU A 290 -17.00 10.15 9.44
CA LEU A 290 -17.45 11.14 8.45
C LEU A 290 -18.80 10.77 7.82
N TYR A 291 -19.03 9.49 7.54
CA TYR A 291 -20.31 9.02 7.03
C TYR A 291 -21.41 9.18 8.10
N ASN A 292 -21.17 8.76 9.32
CA ASN A 292 -22.12 8.86 10.43
C ASN A 292 -22.53 10.31 10.72
N ARG A 293 -21.61 11.26 10.61
CA ARG A 293 -21.87 12.70 10.83
C ARG A 293 -22.61 13.37 9.68
N THR A 294 -22.41 12.91 8.46
CA THR A 294 -22.89 13.62 7.26
C THR A 294 -23.98 12.90 6.51
N ASN A 295 -24.15 11.60 6.74
CA ASN A 295 -25.00 10.70 5.95
C ASN A 295 -24.74 10.79 4.43
N ASN A 296 -23.50 11.18 4.06
CA ASN A 296 -23.17 11.44 2.66
C ASN A 296 -21.84 10.78 2.27
N ILE A 297 -21.95 9.69 1.52
CA ILE A 297 -20.82 8.90 1.05
C ILE A 297 -19.87 9.67 0.10
N MET A 298 -20.35 10.74 -0.54
CA MET A 298 -19.53 11.56 -1.43
C MET A 298 -18.45 12.33 -0.66
N TYR A 299 -18.74 12.78 0.57
CA TYR A 299 -17.72 13.38 1.43
C TYR A 299 -16.63 12.38 1.80
N VAL A 300 -17.02 11.14 2.14
CA VAL A 300 -16.08 10.06 2.44
C VAL A 300 -15.21 9.75 1.22
N GLN A 301 -15.83 9.59 0.04
CA GLN A 301 -15.11 9.33 -1.20
C GLN A 301 -14.08 10.43 -1.49
N LYS A 302 -14.47 11.68 -1.38
CA LYS A 302 -13.61 12.84 -1.67
C LYS A 302 -12.47 12.93 -0.66
N GLN A 303 -12.77 12.93 0.64
CA GLN A 303 -11.77 13.04 1.71
C GLN A 303 -10.77 11.88 1.68
N LEU A 304 -11.26 10.66 1.54
CA LEU A 304 -10.42 9.47 1.49
C LEU A 304 -9.85 9.17 0.09
N ARG A 305 -10.26 9.90 -0.93
CA ARG A 305 -9.80 9.71 -2.32
C ARG A 305 -9.98 8.26 -2.79
N HIS A 306 -11.20 7.72 -2.59
CA HIS A 306 -11.57 6.42 -3.13
C HIS A 306 -11.86 6.55 -4.62
N LYS A 307 -11.21 5.70 -5.45
CA LYS A 307 -11.41 5.73 -6.91
C LYS A 307 -12.84 5.33 -7.30
N ASN A 308 -13.43 4.37 -6.58
CA ASN A 308 -14.77 3.86 -6.83
C ASN A 308 -15.67 4.15 -5.62
N LEU A 309 -16.86 4.70 -5.91
CA LEU A 309 -17.89 4.94 -4.91
C LEU A 309 -18.37 3.62 -4.27
N GLU A 310 -18.48 2.57 -5.07
CA GLU A 310 -18.83 1.22 -4.62
C GLU A 310 -17.89 0.72 -3.50
N THR A 311 -16.59 1.01 -3.59
CA THR A 311 -15.63 0.67 -2.55
C THR A 311 -15.95 1.40 -1.24
N ALA A 312 -16.29 2.69 -1.31
CA ALA A 312 -16.68 3.46 -0.13
C ALA A 312 -18.01 2.97 0.45
N ALA A 313 -19.02 2.79 -0.40
CA ALA A 313 -20.34 2.32 0.01
C ALA A 313 -20.28 0.96 0.73
N LYS A 314 -19.52 0.03 0.19
CA LYS A 314 -19.36 -1.31 0.77
C LYS A 314 -18.80 -1.32 2.20
N TYR A 315 -17.98 -0.34 2.56
CA TYR A 315 -17.35 -0.27 3.88
C TYR A 315 -18.08 0.62 4.87
N TYR A 316 -18.83 1.62 4.40
CA TYR A 316 -19.36 2.67 5.27
C TYR A 316 -20.88 2.78 5.25
N VAL A 317 -21.56 2.21 4.25
CA VAL A 317 -23.02 2.24 4.15
C VAL A 317 -23.56 0.90 4.59
N HIS A 318 -24.14 0.85 5.78
CA HIS A 318 -24.85 -0.30 6.30
C HIS A 318 -26.34 0.06 6.29
N ILE A 319 -27.07 -0.46 5.29
CA ILE A 319 -28.52 -0.28 5.14
C ILE A 319 -29.13 -1.66 5.36
N ASP A 320 -29.94 -1.80 6.37
CA ASP A 320 -30.72 -3.02 6.60
C ASP A 320 -32.15 -2.92 6.01
N ASP A 321 -32.87 -4.04 6.04
CA ASP A 321 -34.23 -4.07 5.50
C ASP A 321 -35.20 -3.15 6.26
N GLN A 322 -34.93 -2.89 7.55
CA GLN A 322 -35.73 -1.98 8.37
C GLN A 322 -35.50 -0.54 7.98
N ASP A 323 -34.27 -0.16 7.65
CA ASP A 323 -33.93 1.18 7.13
C ASP A 323 -34.66 1.46 5.82
N VAL A 324 -34.68 0.46 4.92
CA VAL A 324 -35.40 0.55 3.65
C VAL A 324 -36.92 0.67 3.89
N ALA A 325 -37.45 -0.16 4.77
CA ALA A 325 -38.90 -0.14 5.08
C ALA A 325 -39.30 1.21 5.67
N ASN A 326 -38.51 1.78 6.60
CA ASN A 326 -38.77 3.06 7.20
C ASN A 326 -38.69 4.20 6.16
N ALA A 327 -37.69 4.18 5.29
CA ALA A 327 -37.53 5.18 4.25
C ALA A 327 -38.71 5.16 3.24
N VAL A 328 -39.15 3.97 2.84
CA VAL A 328 -40.29 3.81 1.91
C VAL A 328 -41.61 4.22 2.57
N TYR A 329 -41.77 3.93 3.88
CA TYR A 329 -42.98 4.32 4.62
C TYR A 329 -43.18 5.84 4.71
N LEU A 330 -42.12 6.64 4.53
CA LEU A 330 -42.15 8.11 4.53
C LEU A 330 -42.49 8.72 3.17
N LEU A 331 -42.65 7.91 2.10
CA LEU A 331 -43.05 8.36 0.77
C LEU A 331 -44.59 8.54 0.70
#